data_ea5b502668f3da59c3b7382c6b52f3b5
#
_entry.id   ea5b502668f3da59c3b7382c6b52f3b5
#
_cell.length_a   1.000
_cell.length_b   1.000
_cell.length_c   1.000
_cell.angle_alpha   90.00
_cell.angle_beta   90.00
_cell.angle_gamma   90.00
#
_symmetry.space_group_name_H-M   'P 1'
#
loop_
_entity.id
_entity.type
_entity.pdbx_description
1 polymer ?
#
loop_
_entity_poly.entity_id
_entity_poly.type
_entity_poly.pdbx_seq_one_letter_code
_entity_poly.pdbx_strand_id
1 'polypeptide(L)'
;MASIKLDGAGASKMKTLEEALVSLQTIHGIVERMAMDVQNKKGVGVIPMQLKRIAAPLVGQLKGQFGMIADQISTMLLVAGRGGGDQVKVRAYREHVAQVRTAMETAQKKVTRDHGVEIELAPE
;
A
#
# COMPACT_ATOMS: atom_id res chain seq x y z
N MET A 1 5.60 -31.98 9.91
CA MET A 1 5.71 -30.68 9.23
C MET A 1 5.11 -29.59 10.11
N ALA A 2 5.81 -28.49 10.29
CA ALA A 2 5.31 -27.38 11.10
C ALA A 2 4.60 -26.36 10.21
N SER A 3 3.55 -25.77 10.69
CA SER A 3 2.89 -24.64 10.07
C SER A 3 2.84 -23.47 11.05
N ILE A 4 2.70 -22.27 10.54
CA ILE A 4 2.63 -21.07 11.37
C ILE A 4 1.20 -20.55 11.36
N LYS A 5 0.67 -20.33 12.55
CA LYS A 5 -0.64 -19.72 12.76
C LYS A 5 -0.47 -18.41 13.51
N LEU A 6 -1.20 -17.39 13.12
CA LEU A 6 -1.17 -16.10 13.81
C LEU A 6 -2.09 -16.13 15.03
N ASP A 7 -1.67 -15.44 16.10
CA ASP A 7 -2.58 -15.16 17.22
C ASP A 7 -3.67 -14.17 16.79
N GLY A 8 -4.63 -13.86 17.67
CA GLY A 8 -5.74 -12.96 17.35
C GLY A 8 -5.30 -11.57 16.92
N ALA A 9 -4.29 -11.01 17.59
CA ALA A 9 -3.73 -9.69 17.25
C ALA A 9 -3.00 -9.75 15.91
N GLY A 10 -2.22 -10.80 15.67
CA GLY A 10 -1.51 -10.99 14.41
C GLY A 10 -2.47 -11.20 13.24
N ALA A 11 -3.54 -11.97 13.43
CA ALA A 11 -4.55 -12.18 12.40
C ALA A 11 -5.24 -10.86 12.02
N SER A 12 -5.57 -10.02 13.01
CA SER A 12 -6.16 -8.71 12.78
C SER A 12 -5.22 -7.79 11.99
N LYS A 13 -3.94 -7.74 12.37
CA LYS A 13 -2.94 -6.94 11.67
C LYS A 13 -2.73 -7.43 10.25
N MET A 14 -2.66 -8.75 10.05
CA MET A 14 -2.50 -9.34 8.72
C MET A 14 -3.69 -9.03 7.82
N LYS A 15 -4.91 -9.10 8.35
CA LYS A 15 -6.12 -8.73 7.60
C LYS A 15 -6.06 -7.27 7.15
N THR A 16 -5.67 -6.36 8.05
CA THR A 16 -5.52 -4.95 7.73
C THR A 16 -4.52 -4.76 6.58
N LEU A 17 -3.37 -5.44 6.63
CA LEU A 17 -2.35 -5.36 5.57
C LEU A 17 -2.83 -5.96 4.25
N GLU A 18 -3.54 -7.09 4.28
CA GLU A 18 -4.08 -7.71 3.07
C GLU A 18 -5.10 -6.81 2.38
N GLU A 19 -6.01 -6.21 3.14
CA GLU A 19 -6.98 -5.26 2.62
C GLU A 19 -6.29 -4.01 2.08
N ALA A 20 -5.26 -3.52 2.77
CA ALA A 20 -4.47 -2.38 2.33
C ALA A 20 -3.71 -2.67 1.02
N LEU A 21 -3.18 -3.89 0.87
CA LEU A 21 -2.52 -4.29 -0.37
C LEU A 21 -3.49 -4.33 -1.55
N VAL A 22 -4.73 -4.77 -1.33
CA VAL A 22 -5.76 -4.72 -2.39
C VAL A 22 -6.03 -3.28 -2.81
N SER A 23 -6.16 -2.36 -1.87
CA SER A 23 -6.34 -0.93 -2.18
C SER A 23 -5.13 -0.36 -2.89
N LEU A 24 -3.92 -0.75 -2.49
CA LEU A 24 -2.69 -0.32 -3.15
C LEU A 24 -2.60 -0.84 -4.58
N GLN A 25 -3.08 -2.06 -4.83
CA GLN A 25 -3.14 -2.62 -6.18
C GLN A 25 -4.05 -1.77 -7.07
N THR A 26 -5.19 -1.32 -6.56
CA THR A 26 -6.09 -0.41 -7.25
C THR A 26 -5.40 0.92 -7.55
N ILE A 27 -4.70 1.49 -6.57
CA ILE A 27 -3.92 2.71 -6.73
C ILE A 27 -2.85 2.53 -7.82
N HIS A 28 -2.14 1.41 -7.79
CA HIS A 28 -1.13 1.09 -8.80
C HIS A 28 -1.73 1.08 -10.21
N GLY A 29 -2.88 0.44 -10.39
CA GLY A 29 -3.56 0.40 -11.69
C GLY A 29 -3.95 1.79 -12.20
N ILE A 30 -4.42 2.65 -11.30
CA ILE A 30 -4.78 4.04 -11.63
C ILE A 30 -3.53 4.84 -12.01
N VAL A 31 -2.44 4.68 -11.28
CA VAL A 31 -1.16 5.35 -11.59
C VAL A 31 -0.64 4.92 -12.97
N GLU A 32 -0.72 3.64 -13.29
CA GLU A 32 -0.28 3.14 -14.60
C GLU A 32 -1.17 3.67 -15.74
N ARG A 33 -2.47 3.80 -15.51
CA ARG A 33 -3.38 4.45 -16.45
C ARG A 33 -3.01 5.92 -16.65
N MET A 34 -2.71 6.63 -15.57
CA MET A 34 -2.23 8.00 -15.64
C MET A 34 -0.96 8.12 -16.46
N ALA A 35 -0.03 7.19 -16.28
CA ALA A 35 1.22 7.14 -17.04
C ALA A 35 0.96 6.98 -18.54
N MET A 36 0.02 6.11 -18.92
CA MET A 36 -0.37 5.94 -20.32
C MET A 36 -1.00 7.21 -20.91
N ASP A 37 -1.88 7.86 -20.15
CA ASP A 37 -2.53 9.10 -20.58
C ASP A 37 -1.50 10.21 -20.81
N VAL A 38 -0.53 10.33 -19.91
CA VAL A 38 0.56 11.32 -20.04
C VAL A 38 1.44 10.98 -21.26
N GLN A 39 1.77 9.73 -21.47
CA GLN A 39 2.53 9.28 -22.64
C GLN A 39 1.79 9.60 -23.93
N ASN A 40 0.47 9.51 -23.96
CA ASN A 40 -0.39 9.81 -25.09
C ASN A 40 -0.78 11.29 -25.15
N LYS A 41 -0.13 12.16 -24.37
CA LYS A 41 -0.34 13.61 -24.33
C LYS A 41 -1.76 14.02 -23.92
N LYS A 42 -2.43 13.18 -23.13
CA LYS A 42 -3.80 13.46 -22.65
C LYS A 42 -3.83 14.25 -21.34
N GLY A 43 -2.67 14.36 -20.67
CA GLY A 43 -2.59 14.98 -19.36
C GLY A 43 -3.14 14.06 -18.25
N VAL A 44 -3.09 14.52 -17.00
CA VAL A 44 -3.50 13.72 -15.84
C VAL A 44 -5.00 13.85 -15.52
N GLY A 45 -5.66 14.89 -15.97
CA GLY A 45 -7.08 15.11 -15.75
C GLY A 45 -7.48 15.05 -14.29
N VAL A 46 -8.52 14.26 -13.97
CA VAL A 46 -9.06 14.08 -12.61
C VAL A 46 -8.40 12.93 -11.85
N ILE A 47 -7.41 12.26 -12.43
CA ILE A 47 -6.80 11.07 -11.83
C ILE A 47 -6.17 11.36 -10.46
N PRO A 48 -5.44 12.49 -10.26
CA PRO A 48 -4.91 12.79 -8.92
C PRO A 48 -6.00 12.89 -7.86
N MET A 49 -7.17 13.41 -8.20
CA MET A 49 -8.31 13.48 -7.28
C MET A 49 -8.87 12.08 -6.98
N GLN A 50 -8.94 11.20 -7.98
CA GLN A 50 -9.36 9.81 -7.79
C GLN A 50 -8.40 9.08 -6.84
N LEU A 51 -7.09 9.26 -7.02
CA LEU A 51 -6.07 8.68 -6.15
C LEU A 51 -6.25 9.13 -4.71
N LYS A 52 -6.49 10.42 -4.51
CA LYS A 52 -6.73 10.96 -3.17
C LYS A 52 -7.95 10.33 -2.51
N ARG A 53 -9.03 10.15 -3.25
CA ARG A 53 -10.27 9.53 -2.74
C ARG A 53 -10.07 8.10 -2.26
N ILE A 54 -9.20 7.35 -2.93
CA ILE A 54 -8.89 5.97 -2.56
C ILE A 54 -7.86 5.91 -1.44
N ALA A 55 -6.83 6.75 -1.52
CA ALA A 55 -5.72 6.72 -0.57
C ALA A 55 -6.06 7.30 0.80
N ALA A 56 -6.95 8.31 0.88
CA ALA A 56 -7.29 8.93 2.16
C ALA A 56 -7.93 7.95 3.15
N PRO A 57 -8.94 7.12 2.76
CA PRO A 57 -9.45 6.08 3.67
C PRO A 57 -8.40 5.06 4.07
N LEU A 58 -7.48 4.72 3.15
CA LEU A 58 -6.40 3.78 3.43
C LEU A 58 -5.46 4.30 4.53
N VAL A 59 -5.15 5.58 4.51
CA VAL A 59 -4.37 6.22 5.59
C VAL A 59 -5.07 6.03 6.93
N GLY A 60 -6.37 6.27 6.99
CA GLY A 60 -7.16 6.07 8.20
C GLY A 60 -7.15 4.63 8.70
N GLN A 61 -7.24 3.67 7.80
CA GLN A 61 -7.21 2.25 8.14
C GLN A 61 -5.87 1.81 8.72
N LEU A 62 -4.77 2.38 8.23
CA LEU A 62 -3.42 2.00 8.62
C LEU A 62 -2.89 2.77 9.83
N LYS A 63 -3.44 3.93 10.12
CA LYS A 63 -2.89 4.89 11.09
C LYS A 63 -2.70 4.29 12.48
N GLY A 64 -3.62 3.44 12.94
CA GLY A 64 -3.58 2.89 14.29
C GLY A 64 -2.53 1.80 14.48
N GLN A 65 -2.34 0.94 13.50
CA GLN A 65 -1.46 -0.23 13.60
C GLN A 65 -0.18 -0.08 12.78
N PHE A 66 -0.21 0.70 11.71
CA PHE A 66 0.89 0.87 10.76
C PHE A 66 1.08 2.34 10.42
N GLY A 67 1.36 3.15 11.45
CA GLY A 67 1.47 4.61 11.32
C GLY A 67 2.53 5.06 10.33
N MET A 68 3.67 4.36 10.25
CA MET A 68 4.73 4.71 9.31
C MET A 68 4.29 4.51 7.86
N ILE A 69 3.53 3.44 7.58
CA ILE A 69 2.99 3.20 6.24
C ILE A 69 1.94 4.25 5.91
N ALA A 70 1.07 4.58 6.86
CA ALA A 70 0.10 5.66 6.70
C ALA A 70 0.77 6.98 6.36
N ASP A 71 1.87 7.31 7.03
CA ASP A 71 2.66 8.52 6.77
C ASP A 71 3.28 8.50 5.38
N GLN A 72 3.76 7.35 4.92
CA GLN A 72 4.30 7.22 3.56
C GLN A 72 3.23 7.49 2.50
N ILE A 73 2.01 6.99 2.71
CA ILE A 73 0.89 7.25 1.78
C ILE A 73 0.52 8.73 1.79
N SER A 74 0.45 9.35 2.98
CA SER A 74 0.19 10.78 3.11
C SER A 74 1.26 11.61 2.40
N THR A 75 2.53 11.24 2.54
CA THR A 75 3.65 11.88 1.86
C THR A 75 3.52 11.77 0.34
N MET A 76 3.14 10.60 -0.16
CA MET A 76 2.88 10.39 -1.59
C MET A 76 1.87 11.40 -2.12
N LEU A 77 0.75 11.58 -1.41
CA LEU A 77 -0.30 12.51 -1.82
C LEU A 77 0.19 13.97 -1.80
N LEU A 78 0.99 14.34 -0.80
CA LEU A 78 1.55 15.68 -0.69
C LEU A 78 2.57 15.98 -1.78
N VAL A 79 3.51 15.07 -2.02
CA VAL A 79 4.58 15.24 -3.00
C VAL A 79 3.99 15.34 -4.41
N ALA A 80 3.06 14.48 -4.74
CA ALA A 80 2.42 14.46 -6.05
C ALA A 80 1.47 15.68 -6.25
N GLY A 81 0.98 16.26 -5.16
CA GLY A 81 0.17 17.47 -5.20
C GLY A 81 0.98 18.78 -5.37
N ARG A 82 2.30 18.74 -5.15
CA ARG A 82 3.18 19.89 -5.36
C ARG A 82 3.35 20.13 -6.84
N GLY A 83 3.74 21.34 -7.23
CA GLY A 83 3.94 21.70 -8.62
C GLY A 83 4.91 20.76 -9.34
N GLY A 84 4.92 20.82 -10.65
CA GLY A 84 5.74 19.99 -11.52
C GLY A 84 4.93 19.48 -12.70
N GLY A 85 5.61 19.04 -13.73
CA GLY A 85 4.98 18.50 -14.92
C GLY A 85 4.32 17.14 -14.67
N ASP A 86 3.46 16.70 -15.58
CA ASP A 86 2.73 15.46 -15.46
C ASP A 86 3.66 14.24 -15.37
N GLN A 87 4.78 14.24 -16.10
CA GLN A 87 5.75 13.16 -16.01
C GLN A 87 6.41 13.08 -14.64
N VAL A 88 6.66 14.21 -14.01
CA VAL A 88 7.22 14.27 -12.64
C VAL A 88 6.24 13.68 -11.65
N LYS A 89 4.95 14.00 -11.79
CA LYS A 89 3.90 13.45 -10.93
C LYS A 89 3.78 11.92 -11.09
N VAL A 90 3.78 11.43 -12.32
CA VAL A 90 3.73 9.99 -12.60
C VAL A 90 4.91 9.28 -11.93
N ARG A 91 6.12 9.83 -12.09
CA ARG A 91 7.32 9.24 -11.47
C ARG A 91 7.20 9.21 -9.95
N ALA A 92 6.76 10.30 -9.36
CA ALA A 92 6.59 10.39 -7.90
C ALA A 92 5.58 9.34 -7.39
N TYR A 93 4.43 9.20 -8.04
CA TYR A 93 3.45 8.19 -7.66
C TYR A 93 4.01 6.77 -7.80
N ARG A 94 4.70 6.48 -8.89
CA ARG A 94 5.30 5.15 -9.11
C ARG A 94 6.32 4.80 -8.04
N GLU A 95 7.20 5.73 -7.71
CA GLU A 95 8.22 5.53 -6.68
C GLU A 95 7.59 5.29 -5.31
N HIS A 96 6.61 6.10 -4.94
CA HIS A 96 5.94 5.97 -3.65
C HIS A 96 5.10 4.69 -3.56
N VAL A 97 4.39 4.32 -4.63
CA VAL A 97 3.64 3.06 -4.65
C VAL A 97 4.57 1.86 -4.43
N ALA A 98 5.72 1.85 -5.08
CA ALA A 98 6.72 0.78 -4.91
C ALA A 98 7.24 0.74 -3.47
N GLN A 99 7.55 1.89 -2.88
CA GLN A 99 8.03 1.99 -1.50
C GLN A 99 6.97 1.53 -0.51
N VAL A 100 5.72 1.94 -0.70
CA VAL A 100 4.61 1.53 0.17
C VAL A 100 4.37 0.03 0.09
N ARG A 101 4.41 -0.53 -1.11
CA ARG A 101 4.27 -1.99 -1.31
C ARG A 101 5.35 -2.74 -0.55
N THR A 102 6.60 -2.33 -0.68
CA THR A 102 7.72 -2.94 0.03
C THR A 102 7.54 -2.85 1.54
N ALA A 103 7.09 -1.69 2.04
CA ALA A 103 6.82 -1.49 3.47
C ALA A 103 5.70 -2.41 3.97
N MET A 104 4.63 -2.59 3.19
CA MET A 104 3.52 -3.49 3.53
C MET A 104 3.97 -4.95 3.56
N GLU A 105 4.75 -5.38 2.57
CA GLU A 105 5.28 -6.74 2.52
C GLU A 105 6.24 -7.02 3.68
N THR A 106 7.08 -6.04 4.01
CA THR A 106 7.97 -6.13 5.17
C THR A 106 7.17 -6.22 6.47
N ALA A 107 6.08 -5.43 6.57
CA ALA A 107 5.19 -5.49 7.73
C ALA A 107 4.50 -6.85 7.85
N GLN A 108 4.11 -7.48 6.75
CA GLN A 108 3.53 -8.82 6.77
C GLN A 108 4.52 -9.85 7.32
N LYS A 109 5.78 -9.79 6.90
CA LYS A 109 6.84 -10.66 7.41
C LYS A 109 7.06 -10.45 8.91
N LYS A 110 7.04 -9.18 9.34
CA LYS A 110 7.20 -8.84 10.75
C LYS A 110 6.03 -9.36 11.60
N VAL A 111 4.79 -9.22 11.11
CA VAL A 111 3.60 -9.76 11.80
C VAL A 111 3.72 -11.26 11.94
N THR A 112 4.12 -11.97 10.89
CA THR A 112 4.31 -13.42 10.95
C THR A 112 5.38 -13.79 11.97
N ARG A 113 6.48 -13.06 12.02
CA ARG A 113 7.57 -13.30 12.98
C ARG A 113 7.16 -13.04 14.42
N ASP A 114 6.46 -11.91 14.67
CA ASP A 114 6.15 -11.45 16.02
C ASP A 114 4.91 -12.12 16.60
N HIS A 115 3.97 -12.55 15.77
CA HIS A 115 2.67 -13.10 16.17
C HIS A 115 2.44 -14.53 15.70
N GLY A 116 3.40 -15.09 14.96
CA GLY A 116 3.29 -16.46 14.49
C GLY A 116 3.52 -17.45 15.61
N VAL A 117 2.63 -18.44 15.70
CA VAL A 117 2.78 -19.58 16.59
C VAL A 117 3.01 -20.80 15.73
N GLU A 118 4.14 -21.47 15.95
CA GLU A 118 4.45 -22.68 15.23
C GLU A 118 3.55 -23.82 15.72
N ILE A 119 2.83 -24.41 14.77
CA ILE A 119 1.99 -25.56 15.05
C ILE A 119 2.63 -26.77 14.40
N GLU A 120 3.00 -27.72 15.23
CA GLU A 120 3.51 -29.00 14.76
C GLU A 120 2.34 -29.90 14.39
N LEU A 121 2.30 -30.34 13.14
CA LEU A 121 1.27 -31.27 12.70
C LEU A 121 1.60 -32.67 13.23
N ALA A 122 0.63 -33.30 13.89
CA ALA A 122 0.81 -34.63 14.40
C ALA A 122 1.14 -35.59 13.25
N PRO A 123 2.13 -36.45 13.40
CA PRO A 123 2.40 -37.49 12.40
C PRO A 123 1.21 -38.46 12.30
N GLU A 124 0.84 -38.77 11.11
CA GLU A 124 -0.20 -39.76 10.86
C GLU A 124 0.29 -41.18 11.19
#